data_10cb5aa35db65b27d20e88c45a143587
#
_entry.id   10cb5aa35db65b27d20e88c45a143587
#
_cell.length_a   1.000
_cell.length_b   1.000
_cell.length_c   1.000
_cell.angle_alpha   90.00
_cell.angle_beta   90.00
_cell.angle_gamma   90.00
#
_symmetry.space_group_name_H-M   'P 1'
#
loop_
_entity.id
_entity.type
_entity.pdbx_description
1 polymer ?
#
loop_
_entity_poly.entity_id
_entity_poly.type
_entity_poly.pdbx_seq_one_letter_code
_entity_poly.pdbx_strand_id
1 'polypeptide(L)'
;MLTLDKFEEASEKVKEVTTETKLVYSDYFSQQTGNKVYLKPENMQFTGAYKVRGAYYKTLTEEERAKGLITASAGNHAQGVAYAAKCYGCKAVIVMPTTTPLIKVNRTKSYGAEVVLYGDVYDEACQKAYELA
;
A
#
# COMPACT_ATOMS: atom_id res chain seq x y z
N MET A 1 -19.62 3.03 -10.74
CA MET A 1 -20.01 2.62 -9.35
C MET A 1 -19.29 1.32 -9.03
N LEU A 2 -18.80 1.11 -7.82
CA LEU A 2 -18.22 -0.18 -7.38
C LEU A 2 -19.36 -1.18 -7.17
N THR A 3 -19.21 -2.37 -7.72
CA THR A 3 -20.17 -3.48 -7.62
C THR A 3 -19.56 -4.64 -6.83
N LEU A 4 -20.40 -5.57 -6.36
CA LEU A 4 -19.90 -6.76 -5.63
C LEU A 4 -18.91 -7.57 -6.49
N ASP A 5 -19.22 -7.76 -7.76
CA ASP A 5 -18.35 -8.50 -8.71
C ASP A 5 -16.92 -7.93 -8.75
N LYS A 6 -16.79 -6.58 -8.65
CA LYS A 6 -15.47 -5.92 -8.60
C LYS A 6 -14.71 -6.22 -7.31
N PHE A 7 -15.42 -6.36 -6.19
CA PHE A 7 -14.78 -6.77 -4.93
C PHE A 7 -14.39 -8.25 -4.96
N GLU A 8 -15.20 -9.10 -5.57
CA GLU A 8 -14.88 -10.52 -5.75
C GLU A 8 -13.66 -10.71 -6.66
N GLU A 9 -13.64 -10.03 -7.82
CA GLU A 9 -12.48 -9.98 -8.71
C GLU A 9 -11.22 -9.51 -7.96
N ALA A 10 -11.33 -8.41 -7.21
CA ALA A 10 -10.22 -7.87 -6.43
C ALA A 10 -9.75 -8.86 -5.36
N SER A 11 -10.70 -9.54 -4.69
CA SER A 11 -10.40 -10.55 -3.66
C SER A 11 -9.57 -11.70 -4.23
N GLU A 12 -9.91 -12.20 -5.42
CA GLU A 12 -9.13 -13.24 -6.07
C GLU A 12 -7.74 -12.72 -6.48
N LYS A 13 -7.68 -11.56 -7.11
CA LYS A 13 -6.43 -10.99 -7.60
C LYS A 13 -5.41 -10.71 -6.50
N VAL A 14 -5.84 -10.19 -5.35
CA VAL A 14 -4.92 -9.86 -4.27
C VAL A 14 -4.37 -11.08 -3.53
N LYS A 15 -4.93 -12.28 -3.70
CA LYS A 15 -4.38 -13.51 -3.13
C LYS A 15 -2.95 -13.79 -3.57
N GLU A 16 -2.56 -13.32 -4.75
CA GLU A 16 -1.21 -13.48 -5.29
C GLU A 16 -0.13 -12.81 -4.43
N VAL A 17 -0.49 -11.77 -3.69
CA VAL A 17 0.46 -10.87 -3.01
C VAL A 17 0.14 -10.59 -1.55
N THR A 18 -0.89 -11.22 -1.02
CA THR A 18 -1.31 -11.00 0.37
C THR A 18 -1.22 -12.27 1.19
N THR A 19 -0.96 -12.10 2.48
CA THR A 19 -1.15 -13.14 3.47
C THR A 19 -2.62 -13.22 3.84
N GLU A 20 -3.16 -14.44 3.94
CA GLU A 20 -4.50 -14.63 4.50
C GLU A 20 -4.48 -14.22 5.97
N THR A 21 -5.18 -13.12 6.28
CA THR A 21 -5.38 -12.66 7.65
C THR A 21 -6.78 -13.10 8.11
N LYS A 22 -6.87 -14.24 8.76
CA LYS A 22 -8.16 -14.75 9.24
C LYS A 22 -8.81 -13.80 10.24
N LEU A 23 -10.13 -13.78 10.27
CA LEU A 23 -10.87 -13.07 11.31
C LEU A 23 -10.64 -13.75 12.66
N VAL A 24 -10.25 -12.98 13.65
CA VAL A 24 -10.00 -13.43 15.02
C VAL A 24 -11.09 -12.88 15.93
N TYR A 25 -11.86 -13.76 16.57
CA TYR A 25 -12.85 -13.31 17.55
C TYR A 25 -12.17 -12.68 18.75
N SER A 26 -12.71 -11.55 19.21
CA SER A 26 -12.22 -10.85 20.39
C SER A 26 -13.23 -10.90 21.51
N ASP A 27 -12.98 -11.73 22.52
CA ASP A 27 -13.80 -11.79 23.72
C ASP A 27 -13.85 -10.44 24.42
N TYR A 28 -12.70 -9.77 24.55
CA TYR A 28 -12.60 -8.48 25.22
C TYR A 28 -13.53 -7.42 24.60
N PHE A 29 -13.40 -7.18 23.28
CA PHE A 29 -14.24 -6.17 22.63
C PHE A 29 -15.69 -6.63 22.51
N SER A 30 -15.95 -7.92 22.41
CA SER A 30 -17.32 -8.43 22.38
C SER A 30 -18.04 -8.20 23.71
N GLN A 31 -17.39 -8.43 24.82
CA GLN A 31 -17.94 -8.14 26.16
C GLN A 31 -18.13 -6.62 26.37
N GLN A 32 -17.16 -5.79 25.97
CA GLN A 32 -17.25 -4.33 26.12
C GLN A 32 -18.40 -3.71 25.32
N THR A 33 -18.71 -4.26 24.16
CA THR A 33 -19.70 -3.69 23.23
C THR A 33 -21.06 -4.38 23.20
N GLY A 34 -21.17 -5.56 23.83
CA GLY A 34 -22.35 -6.40 23.74
C GLY A 34 -22.58 -7.01 22.34
N ASN A 35 -21.57 -6.99 21.47
CA ASN A 35 -21.63 -7.47 20.10
C ASN A 35 -20.64 -8.64 19.87
N LYS A 36 -20.77 -9.34 18.75
CA LYS A 36 -19.75 -10.29 18.29
C LYS A 36 -18.70 -9.55 17.47
N VAL A 37 -17.55 -9.24 18.08
CA VAL A 37 -16.48 -8.47 17.45
C VAL A 37 -15.38 -9.40 16.94
N TYR A 38 -15.03 -9.23 15.66
CA TYR A 38 -13.92 -9.92 15.00
C TYR A 38 -12.90 -8.92 14.52
N LEU A 39 -11.63 -9.24 14.71
CA LEU A 39 -10.50 -8.44 14.25
C LEU A 39 -9.95 -9.03 12.95
N LYS A 40 -9.69 -8.16 11.96
CA LYS A 40 -8.97 -8.48 10.73
C LYS A 40 -7.53 -7.95 10.85
N PRO A 41 -6.53 -8.80 11.18
CA PRO A 41 -5.18 -8.34 11.55
C PRO A 41 -4.33 -7.96 10.31
N GLU A 42 -4.71 -6.91 9.61
CA GLU A 42 -4.00 -6.44 8.39
C GLU A 42 -2.58 -5.88 8.66
N ASN A 43 -2.21 -5.67 9.92
CA ASN A 43 -0.83 -5.42 10.33
C ASN A 43 0.10 -6.64 10.09
N MET A 44 -0.47 -7.81 9.86
CA MET A 44 0.27 -9.03 9.51
C MET A 44 0.55 -9.19 8.01
N GLN A 45 0.13 -8.25 7.17
CA GLN A 45 0.50 -8.23 5.77
C GLN A 45 2.01 -7.98 5.58
N PHE A 46 2.58 -8.39 4.43
CA PHE A 46 4.00 -8.20 4.09
C PHE A 46 4.47 -6.76 4.26
N THR A 47 3.62 -5.80 3.93
CA THR A 47 3.91 -4.37 4.10
C THR A 47 3.49 -3.82 5.47
N GLY A 48 2.97 -4.67 6.35
CA GLY A 48 2.50 -4.28 7.67
C GLY A 48 1.16 -3.51 7.69
N ALA A 49 0.41 -3.51 6.58
CA ALA A 49 -0.87 -2.82 6.48
C ALA A 49 -1.72 -3.31 5.30
N TYR A 50 -3.04 -3.05 5.35
CA TYR A 50 -3.99 -3.38 4.31
C TYR A 50 -3.73 -2.68 2.95
N LYS A 51 -2.90 -1.65 2.92
CA LYS A 51 -2.63 -0.84 1.71
C LYS A 51 -2.07 -1.65 0.54
N VAL A 52 -1.43 -2.78 0.79
CA VAL A 52 -0.95 -3.70 -0.24
C VAL A 52 -2.08 -4.18 -1.15
N ARG A 53 -3.28 -4.41 -0.63
CA ARG A 53 -4.45 -4.85 -1.39
C ARG A 53 -4.83 -3.85 -2.48
N GLY A 54 -5.12 -2.61 -2.09
CA GLY A 54 -5.52 -1.58 -3.03
C GLY A 54 -4.39 -1.16 -3.98
N ALA A 55 -3.15 -1.10 -3.49
CA ALA A 55 -2.00 -0.76 -4.32
C ALA A 55 -1.78 -1.80 -5.42
N TYR A 56 -1.94 -3.08 -5.10
CA TYR A 56 -1.77 -4.15 -6.08
C TYR A 56 -2.98 -4.27 -7.02
N TYR A 57 -4.21 -4.19 -6.49
CA TYR A 57 -5.42 -4.32 -7.31
C TYR A 57 -5.66 -3.13 -8.23
N LYS A 58 -5.24 -1.91 -7.86
CA LYS A 58 -5.21 -0.77 -8.80
C LYS A 58 -4.20 -1.06 -9.92
N THR A 59 -4.29 -2.27 -10.42
CA THR A 59 -3.39 -2.80 -11.41
C THR A 59 -3.57 -2.07 -12.70
N LEU A 60 -2.51 -1.60 -13.10
CA LEU A 60 -2.19 -0.96 -14.32
C LEU A 60 -2.22 -1.97 -15.46
N THR A 61 -2.61 -1.52 -16.60
CA THR A 61 -2.40 -2.24 -17.85
C THR A 61 -0.91 -2.49 -18.06
N GLU A 62 -0.55 -3.35 -19.00
CA GLU A 62 0.87 -3.55 -19.35
C GLU A 62 1.54 -2.25 -19.80
N GLU A 63 0.81 -1.41 -20.54
CA GLU A 63 1.29 -0.10 -20.98
C GLU A 63 1.59 0.83 -19.80
N GLU A 64 0.69 0.91 -18.83
CA GLU A 64 0.90 1.72 -17.62
C GLU A 64 2.07 1.19 -16.78
N ARG A 65 2.23 -0.13 -16.66
CA ARG A 65 3.36 -0.74 -15.97
C ARG A 65 4.70 -0.44 -16.65
N ALA A 66 4.72 -0.38 -17.98
CA ALA A 66 5.91 -0.03 -18.73
C ALA A 66 6.38 1.40 -18.46
N LYS A 67 5.46 2.33 -18.17
CA LYS A 67 5.79 3.70 -17.75
C LYS A 67 6.34 3.77 -16.31
N GLY A 68 5.99 2.80 -15.47
CA GLY A 68 6.32 2.77 -14.05
C GLY A 68 5.26 3.42 -13.17
N LEU A 69 5.49 3.40 -11.87
CA LEU A 69 4.59 3.94 -10.84
C LEU A 69 5.23 5.11 -10.15
N ILE A 70 4.45 6.17 -9.91
CA ILE A 70 4.87 7.26 -9.05
C ILE A 70 3.80 7.57 -8.01
N THR A 71 4.21 7.89 -6.79
CA THR A 71 3.31 8.34 -5.73
C THR A 71 4.03 9.19 -4.69
N ALA A 72 3.29 10.09 -4.04
CA ALA A 72 3.75 10.77 -2.84
C ALA A 72 3.15 10.08 -1.62
N SER A 73 3.99 9.60 -0.70
CA SER A 73 3.53 9.03 0.58
C SER A 73 4.70 8.74 1.51
N ALA A 74 4.58 9.13 2.76
CA ALA A 74 5.55 8.83 3.82
C ALA A 74 5.16 7.60 4.67
N GLY A 75 4.16 6.81 4.26
CA GLY A 75 3.58 5.78 5.11
C GLY A 75 3.32 4.44 4.43
N ASN A 76 2.26 3.79 4.87
CA ASN A 76 1.90 2.44 4.42
C ASN A 76 1.55 2.37 2.92
N HIS A 77 1.06 3.48 2.34
CA HIS A 77 0.79 3.53 0.90
C HIS A 77 2.08 3.47 0.08
N ALA A 78 3.12 4.20 0.50
CA ALA A 78 4.45 4.13 -0.12
C ALA A 78 4.97 2.69 -0.22
N GLN A 79 4.91 1.97 0.90
CA GLN A 79 5.34 0.57 0.96
C GLN A 79 4.43 -0.35 0.11
N GLY A 80 3.12 -0.09 0.10
CA GLY A 80 2.16 -0.84 -0.73
C GLY A 80 2.47 -0.70 -2.22
N VAL A 81 2.71 0.54 -2.70
CA VAL A 81 3.06 0.81 -4.10
C VAL A 81 4.42 0.23 -4.47
N ALA A 82 5.44 0.40 -3.62
CA ALA A 82 6.76 -0.16 -3.84
C ALA A 82 6.73 -1.70 -3.93
N TYR A 83 5.97 -2.34 -3.05
CA TYR A 83 5.79 -3.79 -3.08
C TYR A 83 5.00 -4.28 -4.31
N ALA A 84 3.93 -3.57 -4.68
CA ALA A 84 3.17 -3.87 -5.89
C ALA A 84 4.06 -3.77 -7.14
N ALA A 85 4.86 -2.70 -7.26
CA ALA A 85 5.80 -2.52 -8.36
C ALA A 85 6.82 -3.65 -8.43
N LYS A 86 7.36 -4.08 -7.27
CA LYS A 86 8.25 -5.25 -7.18
C LYS A 86 7.59 -6.51 -7.73
N CYS A 87 6.34 -6.77 -7.34
CA CYS A 87 5.59 -7.95 -7.80
C CYS A 87 5.31 -7.92 -9.31
N TYR A 88 5.05 -6.74 -9.87
CA TYR A 88 4.85 -6.55 -11.30
C TYR A 88 6.14 -6.44 -12.10
N GLY A 89 7.30 -6.34 -11.46
CA GLY A 89 8.58 -6.14 -12.15
C GLY A 89 8.70 -4.78 -12.83
N CYS A 90 7.98 -3.76 -12.36
CA CYS A 90 8.02 -2.41 -12.90
C CYS A 90 8.74 -1.42 -11.97
N LYS A 91 9.15 -0.27 -12.51
CA LYS A 91 9.79 0.78 -11.72
C LYS A 91 8.77 1.48 -10.81
N ALA A 92 9.21 1.92 -9.65
CA ALA A 92 8.45 2.80 -8.77
C ALA A 92 9.31 3.94 -8.25
N VAL A 93 8.75 5.14 -8.28
CA VAL A 93 9.31 6.34 -7.66
C VAL A 93 8.37 6.77 -6.53
N ILE A 94 8.91 6.89 -5.33
CA ILE A 94 8.14 7.29 -4.15
C ILE A 94 8.70 8.60 -3.63
N VAL A 95 7.92 9.65 -3.71
CA VAL A 95 8.30 10.96 -3.17
C VAL A 95 7.83 11.05 -1.72
N MET A 96 8.76 11.41 -0.83
CA MET A 96 8.52 11.52 0.61
C MET A 96 9.01 12.87 1.13
N PRO A 97 8.36 13.46 2.14
CA PRO A 97 8.94 14.59 2.86
C PRO A 97 10.31 14.26 3.45
N THR A 98 11.21 15.25 3.52
CA THR A 98 12.53 15.10 4.13
C THR A 98 12.46 14.70 5.60
N THR A 99 11.37 15.05 6.27
CA THR A 99 11.06 14.70 7.67
C THR A 99 10.64 13.24 7.88
N THR A 100 10.54 12.45 6.80
CA THR A 100 10.12 11.04 6.90
C THR A 100 11.13 10.21 7.68
N PRO A 101 10.71 9.44 8.71
CA PRO A 101 11.60 8.59 9.48
C PRO A 101 12.40 7.61 8.60
N LEU A 102 13.71 7.52 8.83
CA LEU A 102 14.64 6.67 8.04
C LEU A 102 14.18 5.22 7.93
N ILE A 103 13.56 4.68 8.97
CA ILE A 103 13.05 3.31 8.94
C ILE A 103 12.02 3.11 7.82
N LYS A 104 11.15 4.10 7.56
CA LYS A 104 10.16 4.05 6.48
C LYS A 104 10.79 4.22 5.11
N VAL A 105 11.77 5.14 4.99
CA VAL A 105 12.56 5.35 3.78
C VAL A 105 13.27 4.04 3.39
N ASN A 106 14.03 3.46 4.32
CA ASN A 106 14.80 2.25 4.09
C ASN A 106 13.90 1.05 3.75
N ARG A 107 12.76 0.92 4.44
CA ARG A 107 11.80 -0.15 4.15
C ARG A 107 11.19 -0.02 2.76
N THR A 108 10.90 1.19 2.31
CA THR A 108 10.40 1.43 0.94
C THR A 108 11.48 1.09 -0.10
N LYS A 109 12.73 1.52 0.13
CA LYS A 109 13.87 1.17 -0.71
C LYS A 109 14.13 -0.33 -0.78
N SER A 110 13.90 -1.08 0.30
CA SER A 110 14.10 -2.54 0.32
C SER A 110 13.15 -3.31 -0.60
N TYR A 111 12.05 -2.71 -1.02
CA TYR A 111 11.18 -3.25 -2.08
C TYR A 111 11.66 -2.91 -3.50
N GLY A 112 12.78 -2.19 -3.65
CA GLY A 112 13.35 -1.84 -4.95
C GLY A 112 12.85 -0.52 -5.54
N ALA A 113 12.04 0.25 -4.79
CA ALA A 113 11.60 1.56 -5.24
C ALA A 113 12.70 2.63 -5.09
N GLU A 114 12.74 3.55 -6.03
CA GLU A 114 13.47 4.81 -5.90
C GLU A 114 12.73 5.72 -4.93
N VAL A 115 13.44 6.28 -3.95
CA VAL A 115 12.87 7.23 -2.99
C VAL A 115 13.49 8.60 -3.22
N VAL A 116 12.64 9.57 -3.54
CA VAL A 116 12.97 10.98 -3.65
C VAL A 116 12.51 11.70 -2.40
N LEU A 117 13.43 12.28 -1.65
CA LEU A 117 13.11 13.11 -0.49
C LEU A 117 12.98 14.57 -0.95
N TYR A 118 11.79 15.16 -0.72
CA TYR A 118 11.52 16.53 -1.16
C TYR A 118 10.47 17.21 -0.26
N GLY A 119 10.76 18.46 0.10
CA GLY A 119 9.91 19.27 0.95
C GLY A 119 9.84 18.79 2.39
N ASP A 120 9.20 19.57 3.24
CA ASP A 120 9.07 19.25 4.66
C ASP A 120 7.69 18.66 4.99
N VAL A 121 6.70 18.86 4.12
CA VAL A 121 5.33 18.40 4.28
C VAL A 121 4.85 17.56 3.08
N TYR A 122 3.74 16.86 3.30
CA TYR A 122 3.16 15.97 2.28
C TYR A 122 2.81 16.71 0.99
N ASP A 123 2.26 17.91 1.08
CA ASP A 123 1.79 18.66 -0.10
C ASP A 123 2.93 19.01 -1.05
N GLU A 124 4.10 19.37 -0.51
CA GLU A 124 5.32 19.64 -1.32
C GLU A 124 5.82 18.34 -2.00
N ALA A 125 5.85 17.23 -1.27
CA ALA A 125 6.19 15.95 -1.85
C ALA A 125 5.19 15.51 -2.94
N CYS A 126 3.91 15.82 -2.75
CA CYS A 126 2.85 15.55 -3.73
C CYS A 126 3.04 16.40 -5.00
N GLN A 127 3.30 17.69 -4.85
CA GLN A 127 3.62 18.58 -5.97
C GLN A 127 4.81 18.03 -6.77
N LYS A 128 5.87 17.64 -6.07
CA LYS A 128 7.06 17.05 -6.70
C LYS A 128 6.76 15.74 -7.43
N ALA A 129 5.89 14.92 -6.90
CA ALA A 129 5.49 13.71 -7.60
C ALA A 129 4.76 14.00 -8.92
N TYR A 130 3.92 15.04 -8.98
CA TYR A 130 3.29 15.47 -10.22
C TYR A 130 4.29 16.06 -11.24
N GLU A 131 5.35 16.73 -10.78
CA GLU A 131 6.40 17.24 -11.67
C GLU A 131 7.25 16.12 -12.30
N LEU A 132 7.35 14.99 -11.62
CA LEU A 132 8.14 13.84 -12.06
C LEU A 132 7.33 12.83 -12.89
N ALA A 133 6.00 12.94 -12.89
CA ALA A 133 5.09 12.05 -13.62
C ALA A 133 5.01 12.38 -15.10
#